data_31d6096391924e284d4561c7d615ed25
#
_entry.id   31d6096391924e284d4561c7d615ed25
#
_cell.length_a   1.000
_cell.length_b   1.000
_cell.length_c   1.000
_cell.angle_alpha   90.00
_cell.angle_beta   90.00
_cell.angle_gamma   90.00
#
_symmetry.space_group_name_H-M   'P 1'
#
loop_
_entity.id
_entity.type
_entity.pdbx_description
1 polymer ?
#
loop_
_entity_poly.entity_id
_entity_poly.type
_entity_poly.pdbx_seq_one_letter_code
_entity_poly.pdbx_strand_id
1 'polypeptide(L)'
;MMKKYKVIIGNIDREVTIIKKKKKHISLQVKPSMEIILSVPMRVSYSYGLKLIEEKSAWIEKKLQKYSSISNNLGVYYLGELYLVKVEKSETPIKIVEQNIIFKNSKEVNLLLNEWYQQQIKRILEIYIEKYTKLMDLYPKKIKIKPLKSAWGICYSSGTITFNLNLVKVPLNIIEYLVIHELGHLKHPNHSKEYWEYIGTYIENPKSYRKWLRENGYKFI
;
A
#
# COMPACT_ATOMS: atom_id res chain seq x y z
N MET A 1 -4.43 -26.43 -5.91
CA MET A 1 -5.36 -26.90 -4.85
C MET A 1 -5.19 -26.04 -3.62
N MET A 2 -6.30 -25.65 -3.01
CA MET A 2 -6.33 -24.77 -1.82
C MET A 2 -7.13 -25.46 -0.72
N LYS A 3 -6.65 -25.41 0.51
CA LYS A 3 -7.38 -25.91 1.70
C LYS A 3 -7.28 -24.91 2.84
N LYS A 4 -8.32 -24.79 3.64
CA LYS A 4 -8.40 -23.97 4.84
C LYS A 4 -8.36 -24.84 6.07
N TYR A 5 -7.66 -24.39 7.09
CA TYR A 5 -7.50 -25.10 8.37
C TYR A 5 -7.67 -24.11 9.52
N LYS A 6 -8.25 -24.57 10.61
CA LYS A 6 -8.22 -23.84 11.89
C LYS A 6 -6.97 -24.28 12.65
N VAL A 7 -6.19 -23.34 13.13
CA VAL A 7 -4.98 -23.56 13.94
C VAL A 7 -4.95 -22.55 15.08
N ILE A 8 -4.38 -22.94 16.20
CA ILE A 8 -4.20 -22.05 17.35
C ILE A 8 -2.91 -21.24 17.13
N ILE A 9 -3.03 -19.92 17.16
CA ILE A 9 -1.91 -18.99 17.06
C ILE A 9 -2.08 -17.96 18.19
N GLY A 10 -1.15 -17.96 19.15
CA GLY A 10 -1.21 -17.07 20.29
C GLY A 10 -2.51 -17.22 21.10
N ASN A 11 -2.90 -18.46 21.44
CA ASN A 11 -4.13 -18.79 22.19
C ASN A 11 -5.47 -18.44 21.51
N ILE A 12 -5.46 -18.11 20.20
CA ILE A 12 -6.65 -17.77 19.43
C ILE A 12 -6.77 -18.70 18.22
N ASP A 13 -7.99 -19.23 17.99
CA ASP A 13 -8.31 -19.95 16.76
C ASP A 13 -8.23 -19.05 15.54
N ARG A 14 -7.38 -19.42 14.56
CA ARG A 14 -7.19 -18.69 13.32
C ARG A 14 -7.39 -19.59 12.10
N GLU A 15 -8.05 -19.04 11.08
CA GLU A 15 -8.14 -19.71 9.79
C GLU A 15 -6.86 -19.47 8.98
N VAL A 16 -6.24 -20.54 8.52
CA VAL A 16 -5.04 -20.49 7.67
C VAL A 16 -5.35 -21.16 6.34
N THR A 17 -4.98 -20.50 5.26
CA THR A 17 -5.13 -21.03 3.91
C THR A 17 -3.81 -21.60 3.40
N ILE A 18 -3.77 -22.92 3.10
CA ILE A 18 -2.61 -23.56 2.47
C ILE A 18 -2.90 -23.76 0.98
N ILE A 19 -2.04 -23.19 0.13
CA ILE A 19 -2.18 -23.22 -1.33
C ILE A 19 -1.00 -23.98 -1.95
N LYS A 20 -1.27 -25.08 -2.66
CA LYS A 20 -0.27 -25.76 -3.47
C LYS A 20 -0.12 -25.07 -4.83
N LYS A 21 1.13 -24.72 -5.18
CA LYS A 21 1.47 -24.03 -6.44
C LYS A 21 2.66 -24.70 -7.14
N LYS A 22 2.78 -24.52 -8.45
CA LYS A 22 4.01 -24.85 -9.20
C LYS A 22 5.11 -23.84 -8.85
N LYS A 23 5.85 -24.10 -7.78
CA LYS A 23 6.94 -23.24 -7.28
C LYS A 23 7.99 -24.10 -6.55
N LYS A 24 9.21 -23.55 -6.39
CA LYS A 24 10.32 -24.26 -5.72
C LYS A 24 10.35 -24.02 -4.21
N HIS A 25 9.94 -22.84 -3.75
CA HIS A 25 10.10 -22.40 -2.37
C HIS A 25 8.73 -22.26 -1.66
N ILE A 26 8.73 -22.52 -0.36
CA ILE A 26 7.60 -22.24 0.52
C ILE A 26 7.58 -20.75 0.83
N SER A 27 6.40 -20.15 0.89
CA SER A 27 6.23 -18.77 1.35
C SER A 27 5.04 -18.66 2.28
N LEU A 28 5.27 -18.05 3.44
CA LEU A 28 4.26 -17.71 4.42
C LEU A 28 4.01 -16.20 4.36
N GLN A 29 2.76 -15.81 4.28
CA GLN A 29 2.32 -14.41 4.25
C GLN A 29 1.20 -14.21 5.26
N VAL A 30 1.28 -13.13 6.02
CA VAL A 30 0.17 -12.57 6.78
C VAL A 30 -0.19 -11.26 6.10
N LYS A 31 -1.43 -11.13 5.65
CA LYS A 31 -1.91 -9.91 4.98
C LYS A 31 -2.41 -8.88 6.00
N PRO A 32 -2.48 -7.59 5.62
CA PRO A 32 -3.14 -6.57 6.43
C PRO A 32 -4.61 -6.88 6.75
N SER A 33 -5.30 -7.64 5.86
CA SER A 33 -6.65 -8.20 6.08
C SER A 33 -6.71 -9.29 7.15
N MET A 34 -5.60 -9.54 7.86
CA MET A 34 -5.47 -10.62 8.86
C MET A 34 -5.50 -12.05 8.26
N GLU A 35 -5.53 -12.19 6.93
CA GLU A 35 -5.46 -13.48 6.26
C GLU A 35 -4.06 -14.08 6.37
N ILE A 36 -3.99 -15.36 6.76
CA ILE A 36 -2.74 -16.13 6.82
C ILE A 36 -2.71 -17.09 5.64
N ILE A 37 -1.71 -16.95 4.77
CA ILE A 37 -1.58 -17.76 3.55
C ILE A 37 -0.21 -18.42 3.51
N LEU A 38 -0.20 -19.76 3.50
CA LEU A 38 0.99 -20.57 3.24
C LEU A 38 0.93 -21.11 1.81
N SER A 39 1.85 -20.68 0.96
CA SER A 39 2.00 -21.25 -0.39
C SER A 39 3.14 -22.25 -0.41
N VAL A 40 2.85 -23.50 -0.81
CA VAL A 40 3.79 -24.62 -0.83
C VAL A 40 3.95 -25.23 -2.22
N PRO A 41 5.11 -25.83 -2.56
CA PRO A 41 5.27 -26.65 -3.74
C PRO A 41 4.26 -27.81 -3.79
N MET A 42 3.90 -28.29 -5.01
CA MET A 42 2.93 -29.39 -5.19
C MET A 42 3.29 -30.67 -4.42
N ARG A 43 4.58 -30.97 -4.26
CA ARG A 43 5.11 -32.15 -3.56
C ARG A 43 5.01 -32.09 -2.03
N VAL A 44 4.79 -30.92 -1.45
CA VAL A 44 4.71 -30.72 0.00
C VAL A 44 3.35 -31.16 0.52
N SER A 45 3.29 -31.97 1.57
CA SER A 45 2.06 -32.39 2.20
C SER A 45 1.38 -31.23 2.96
N TYR A 46 0.08 -31.32 3.15
CA TYR A 46 -0.63 -30.32 3.97
C TYR A 46 -0.25 -30.43 5.45
N SER A 47 0.01 -31.64 5.95
CA SER A 47 0.46 -31.89 7.34
C SER A 47 1.81 -31.20 7.61
N TYR A 48 2.76 -31.26 6.67
CA TYR A 48 4.00 -30.52 6.79
C TYR A 48 3.76 -29.00 6.77
N GLY A 49 2.83 -28.54 5.96
CA GLY A 49 2.43 -27.13 5.94
C GLY A 49 1.85 -26.67 7.27
N LEU A 50 1.05 -27.46 7.94
CA LEU A 50 0.50 -27.16 9.27
C LEU A 50 1.62 -27.08 10.32
N LYS A 51 2.54 -28.05 10.33
CA LYS A 51 3.70 -28.02 11.23
C LYS A 51 4.55 -26.75 11.07
N LEU A 52 4.77 -26.30 9.82
CA LEU A 52 5.47 -25.04 9.55
C LEU A 52 4.71 -23.81 10.10
N ILE A 53 3.39 -23.83 10.07
CA ILE A 53 2.59 -22.74 10.64
C ILE A 53 2.75 -22.71 12.15
N GLU A 54 2.73 -23.86 12.82
CA GLU A 54 2.98 -23.99 14.26
C GLU A 54 4.37 -23.48 14.64
N GLU A 55 5.41 -23.92 13.93
CA GLU A 55 6.80 -23.46 14.13
C GLU A 55 6.97 -21.93 13.93
N LYS A 56 6.13 -21.32 13.08
CA LYS A 56 6.13 -19.88 12.80
C LYS A 56 5.04 -19.11 13.56
N SER A 57 4.34 -19.73 14.52
CA SER A 57 3.23 -19.12 15.26
C SER A 57 3.60 -17.79 15.90
N ALA A 58 4.74 -17.69 16.58
CA ALA A 58 5.20 -16.44 17.21
C ALA A 58 5.45 -15.31 16.16
N TRP A 59 6.01 -15.65 14.98
CA TRP A 59 6.19 -14.68 13.90
C TRP A 59 4.84 -14.24 13.30
N ILE A 60 3.91 -15.18 13.13
CA ILE A 60 2.55 -14.89 12.65
C ILE A 60 1.85 -13.97 13.65
N GLU A 61 1.91 -14.31 14.95
CA GLU A 61 1.30 -13.52 16.01
C GLU A 61 1.83 -12.09 16.04
N LYS A 62 3.16 -11.90 16.01
CA LYS A 62 3.78 -10.57 15.92
C LYS A 62 3.31 -9.78 14.70
N LYS A 63 3.10 -10.45 13.55
CA LYS A 63 2.52 -9.81 12.34
C LYS A 63 1.05 -9.46 12.52
N LEU A 64 0.25 -10.36 13.10
CA LEU A 64 -1.16 -10.10 13.38
C LEU A 64 -1.34 -8.96 14.37
N GLN A 65 -0.57 -8.92 15.47
CA GLN A 65 -0.56 -7.82 16.43
C GLN A 65 -0.21 -6.49 15.77
N LYS A 66 0.81 -6.49 14.88
CA LYS A 66 1.18 -5.31 14.10
C LYS A 66 0.03 -4.82 13.20
N TYR A 67 -0.77 -5.72 12.63
CA TYR A 67 -1.92 -5.35 11.80
C TYR A 67 -3.17 -5.04 12.62
N SER A 68 -3.39 -5.71 13.76
CA SER A 68 -4.55 -5.44 14.63
C SER A 68 -4.47 -4.08 15.31
N SER A 69 -3.29 -3.60 15.67
CA SER A 69 -3.10 -2.24 16.18
C SER A 69 -3.52 -1.16 15.17
N ILE A 70 -3.56 -1.52 13.88
CA ILE A 70 -4.02 -0.65 12.78
C ILE A 70 -5.53 -0.80 12.57
N SER A 71 -6.08 -2.01 12.76
CA SER A 71 -7.49 -2.34 12.50
C SER A 71 -8.46 -1.93 13.63
N ASN A 72 -7.97 -1.79 14.87
CA ASN A 72 -8.81 -1.44 16.02
C ASN A 72 -9.17 0.04 16.10
N ASN A 73 -8.57 0.89 15.26
CA ASN A 73 -9.01 2.27 15.10
C ASN A 73 -10.03 2.34 13.96
N LEU A 74 -11.27 2.70 14.27
CA LEU A 74 -12.33 3.10 13.32
C LEU A 74 -11.90 4.37 12.55
N GLY A 75 -10.70 4.37 11.99
CA GLY A 75 -10.07 5.50 11.36
C GLY A 75 -9.54 5.19 9.97
N VAL A 76 -9.37 6.24 9.19
CA VAL A 76 -8.79 6.20 7.85
C VAL A 76 -7.58 7.12 7.77
N TYR A 77 -6.57 6.70 7.03
CA TYR A 77 -5.39 7.54 6.79
C TYR A 77 -5.66 8.54 5.65
N TYR A 78 -5.22 9.77 5.85
CA TYR A 78 -5.14 10.79 4.81
C TYR A 78 -3.87 11.63 5.02
N LEU A 79 -3.03 11.72 4.00
CA LEU A 79 -1.75 12.45 3.99
C LEU A 79 -0.82 12.14 5.19
N GLY A 80 -0.79 10.89 5.61
CA GLY A 80 0.06 10.39 6.70
C GLY A 80 -0.61 10.38 8.07
N GLU A 81 -1.71 11.13 8.23
CA GLU A 81 -2.43 11.28 9.48
C GLU A 81 -3.62 10.32 9.57
N LEU A 82 -3.93 9.87 10.79
CA LEU A 82 -5.08 9.02 11.09
C LEU A 82 -6.28 9.89 11.48
N TYR A 83 -7.37 9.77 10.74
CA TYR A 83 -8.63 10.46 11.01
C TYR A 83 -9.68 9.48 11.51
N LEU A 84 -10.47 9.88 12.50
CA LEU A 84 -11.64 9.12 12.95
C LEU A 84 -12.79 9.31 11.95
N VAL A 85 -13.47 8.22 11.65
CA VAL A 85 -14.65 8.26 10.78
C VAL A 85 -15.88 8.55 11.61
N LYS A 86 -16.63 9.59 11.23
CA LYS A 86 -17.92 9.94 11.80
C LYS A 86 -18.99 10.02 10.72
N VAL A 87 -20.23 9.78 11.10
CA VAL A 87 -21.39 9.94 10.22
C VAL A 87 -22.34 10.91 10.89
N GLU A 88 -22.55 12.05 10.23
CA GLU A 88 -23.40 13.12 10.75
C GLU A 88 -24.24 13.73 9.60
N LYS A 89 -25.34 14.40 9.94
CA LYS A 89 -26.06 15.21 8.95
C LYS A 89 -25.16 16.33 8.47
N SER A 90 -24.86 16.38 7.17
CA SER A 90 -23.98 17.35 6.54
C SER A 90 -24.55 17.78 5.18
N GLU A 91 -24.28 19.01 4.77
CA GLU A 91 -24.62 19.48 3.41
C GLU A 91 -23.68 18.87 2.37
N THR A 92 -22.42 18.68 2.73
CA THR A 92 -21.41 18.05 1.87
C THR A 92 -21.32 16.53 2.11
N PRO A 93 -21.07 15.72 1.07
CA PRO A 93 -20.94 14.28 1.21
C PRO A 93 -19.85 13.88 2.19
N ILE A 94 -18.71 14.60 2.18
CA ILE A 94 -17.55 14.40 3.05
C ILE A 94 -16.98 15.77 3.46
N LYS A 95 -16.61 15.93 4.72
CA LYS A 95 -15.83 17.07 5.24
C LYS A 95 -14.78 16.61 6.25
N ILE A 96 -13.68 17.32 6.34
CA ILE A 96 -12.68 17.17 7.38
C ILE A 96 -12.86 18.27 8.42
N VAL A 97 -12.98 17.88 9.68
CA VAL A 97 -13.05 18.81 10.81
C VAL A 97 -12.12 18.27 11.88
N GLU A 98 -11.06 19.02 12.18
CA GLU A 98 -9.99 18.58 13.09
C GLU A 98 -9.45 17.20 12.69
N GLN A 99 -9.46 16.22 13.60
CA GLN A 99 -9.02 14.84 13.38
C GLN A 99 -10.16 13.90 12.93
N ASN A 100 -11.26 14.44 12.36
CA ASN A 100 -12.40 13.65 11.92
C ASN A 100 -12.65 13.81 10.43
N ILE A 101 -12.97 12.70 9.76
CA ILE A 101 -13.60 12.69 8.43
C ILE A 101 -15.07 12.35 8.63
N ILE A 102 -15.92 13.30 8.30
CA ILE A 102 -17.37 13.27 8.54
C ILE A 102 -18.08 12.93 7.22
N PHE A 103 -18.87 11.88 7.24
CA PHE A 103 -19.69 11.42 6.12
C PHE A 103 -21.15 11.75 6.34
N LYS A 104 -21.83 12.19 5.27
CA LYS A 104 -23.27 12.49 5.30
C LYS A 104 -24.14 11.24 5.51
N ASN A 105 -23.72 10.07 5.01
CA ASN A 105 -24.50 8.84 5.01
C ASN A 105 -23.65 7.62 5.38
N SER A 106 -24.15 6.80 6.31
CA SER A 106 -23.45 5.60 6.77
C SER A 106 -23.45 4.44 5.77
N LYS A 107 -24.46 4.37 4.88
CA LYS A 107 -24.61 3.23 3.94
C LYS A 107 -23.57 3.24 2.81
N GLU A 108 -22.94 4.37 2.54
CA GLU A 108 -22.05 4.59 1.38
C GLU A 108 -20.65 5.05 1.77
N VAL A 109 -20.26 4.96 3.05
CA VAL A 109 -18.97 5.48 3.56
C VAL A 109 -17.79 5.01 2.72
N ASN A 110 -17.69 3.71 2.41
CA ASN A 110 -16.57 3.18 1.64
C ASN A 110 -16.56 3.68 0.19
N LEU A 111 -17.72 3.84 -0.44
CA LEU A 111 -17.84 4.36 -1.80
C LEU A 111 -17.41 5.83 -1.83
N LEU A 112 -18.02 6.65 -0.98
CA LEU A 112 -17.72 8.07 -0.85
C LEU A 112 -16.24 8.32 -0.50
N LEU A 113 -15.68 7.53 0.40
CA LEU A 113 -14.27 7.61 0.76
C LEU A 113 -13.35 7.32 -0.43
N ASN A 114 -13.65 6.26 -1.20
CA ASN A 114 -12.86 5.92 -2.38
C ASN A 114 -12.93 7.00 -3.47
N GLU A 115 -14.11 7.53 -3.74
CA GLU A 115 -14.29 8.62 -4.69
C GLU A 115 -13.55 9.88 -4.24
N TRP A 116 -13.65 10.23 -2.96
CA TRP A 116 -12.94 11.35 -2.39
C TRP A 116 -11.42 11.15 -2.45
N TYR A 117 -10.91 9.96 -2.12
CA TYR A 117 -9.51 9.63 -2.26
C TYR A 117 -9.01 9.78 -3.69
N GLN A 118 -9.79 9.35 -4.68
CA GLN A 118 -9.46 9.54 -6.09
C GLN A 118 -9.35 11.02 -6.46
N GLN A 119 -10.29 11.84 -6.00
CA GLN A 119 -10.27 13.29 -6.26
C GLN A 119 -9.06 13.96 -5.57
N GLN A 120 -8.79 13.63 -4.30
CA GLN A 120 -7.68 14.22 -3.56
C GLN A 120 -6.32 13.86 -4.19
N ILE A 121 -6.08 12.57 -4.42
CA ILE A 121 -4.78 12.16 -4.99
C ILE A 121 -4.58 12.69 -6.40
N LYS A 122 -5.63 12.81 -7.20
CA LYS A 122 -5.55 13.41 -8.52
C LYS A 122 -5.06 14.85 -8.45
N ARG A 123 -5.66 15.69 -7.60
CA ARG A 123 -5.25 17.10 -7.39
C ARG A 123 -3.79 17.22 -6.92
N ILE A 124 -3.41 16.39 -5.95
CA ILE A 124 -2.05 16.40 -5.41
C ILE A 124 -1.02 16.01 -6.48
N LEU A 125 -1.30 14.94 -7.22
CA LEU A 125 -0.42 14.47 -8.30
C LEU A 125 -0.33 15.50 -9.43
N GLU A 126 -1.41 16.17 -9.81
CA GLU A 126 -1.40 17.22 -10.84
C GLU A 126 -0.42 18.34 -10.48
N ILE A 127 -0.43 18.79 -9.21
CA ILE A 127 0.49 19.84 -8.72
C ILE A 127 1.96 19.38 -8.82
N TYR A 128 2.28 18.19 -8.29
CA TYR A 128 3.66 17.70 -8.30
C TYR A 128 4.13 17.30 -9.70
N ILE A 129 3.28 16.70 -10.53
CA ILE A 129 3.61 16.32 -11.90
C ILE A 129 3.89 17.59 -12.72
N GLU A 130 3.03 18.62 -12.63
CA GLU A 130 3.27 19.88 -13.33
C GLU A 130 4.60 20.53 -12.92
N LYS A 131 4.90 20.56 -11.62
CA LYS A 131 6.16 21.08 -11.08
C LYS A 131 7.37 20.32 -11.65
N TYR A 132 7.35 18.99 -11.51
CA TYR A 132 8.54 18.18 -11.78
C TYR A 132 8.72 17.81 -13.25
N THR A 133 7.68 17.76 -14.06
CA THR A 133 7.85 17.62 -15.51
C THR A 133 8.61 18.80 -16.11
N LYS A 134 8.32 20.03 -15.62
CA LYS A 134 9.07 21.24 -16.04
C LYS A 134 10.50 21.24 -15.53
N LEU A 135 10.72 20.90 -14.24
CA LEU A 135 12.05 20.93 -13.63
C LEU A 135 12.99 19.86 -14.19
N MET A 136 12.46 18.67 -14.49
CA MET A 136 13.23 17.52 -14.96
C MET A 136 13.30 17.45 -16.49
N ASP A 137 12.50 18.27 -17.19
CA ASP A 137 12.25 18.18 -18.65
C ASP A 137 11.86 16.77 -19.10
N LEU A 138 10.95 16.14 -18.33
CA LEU A 138 10.47 14.78 -18.57
C LEU A 138 8.94 14.75 -18.58
N TYR A 139 8.36 14.38 -19.72
CA TYR A 139 6.92 14.43 -19.93
C TYR A 139 6.37 13.02 -20.16
N PRO A 140 5.58 12.47 -19.22
CA PRO A 140 4.96 11.17 -19.40
C PRO A 140 3.86 11.24 -20.48
N LYS A 141 3.75 10.20 -21.30
CA LYS A 141 2.70 10.11 -22.34
C LYS A 141 1.29 9.98 -21.74
N LYS A 142 1.19 9.36 -20.57
CA LYS A 142 -0.09 9.15 -19.89
C LYS A 142 0.12 8.93 -18.39
N ILE A 143 -0.75 9.54 -17.58
CA ILE A 143 -0.84 9.28 -16.13
C ILE A 143 -2.10 8.47 -15.84
N LYS A 144 -1.98 7.47 -14.98
CA LYS A 144 -3.10 6.66 -14.47
C LYS A 144 -3.05 6.61 -12.95
N ILE A 145 -4.21 6.58 -12.31
CA ILE A 145 -4.37 6.37 -10.87
C ILE A 145 -5.26 5.15 -10.71
N LYS A 146 -4.80 4.12 -10.02
CA LYS A 146 -5.59 2.90 -9.74
C LYS A 146 -5.03 2.16 -8.54
N PRO A 147 -5.80 1.27 -7.89
CA PRO A 147 -5.28 0.38 -6.88
C PRO A 147 -4.18 -0.53 -7.46
N LEU A 148 -3.02 -0.57 -6.82
CA LEU A 148 -1.93 -1.48 -7.14
C LEU A 148 -1.66 -2.40 -5.94
N LYS A 149 -1.40 -3.69 -6.19
CA LYS A 149 -1.24 -4.70 -5.13
C LYS A 149 0.13 -4.67 -4.45
N SER A 150 1.19 -4.29 -5.17
CA SER A 150 2.57 -4.47 -4.71
C SER A 150 3.52 -3.32 -5.03
N ALA A 151 3.02 -2.27 -5.65
CA ALA A 151 3.81 -1.10 -6.02
C ALA A 151 3.10 0.20 -5.63
N TRP A 152 3.87 1.25 -5.39
CA TRP A 152 3.38 2.60 -5.16
C TRP A 152 3.26 3.41 -6.44
N GLY A 153 4.13 3.12 -7.39
CA GLY A 153 4.09 3.62 -8.75
C GLY A 153 4.69 2.62 -9.73
N ILE A 154 4.45 2.79 -11.01
CA ILE A 154 5.04 2.01 -12.10
C ILE A 154 5.20 2.90 -13.31
N CYS A 155 6.43 3.09 -13.77
CA CYS A 155 6.72 3.67 -15.07
C CYS A 155 6.90 2.57 -16.11
N TYR A 156 6.11 2.59 -17.16
CA TYR A 156 6.18 1.64 -18.26
C TYR A 156 7.07 2.16 -19.39
N SER A 157 7.71 1.26 -20.14
CA SER A 157 8.52 1.61 -21.31
C SER A 157 7.74 2.38 -22.39
N SER A 158 6.41 2.28 -22.38
CA SER A 158 5.52 3.11 -23.23
C SER A 158 5.48 4.59 -22.85
N GLY A 159 6.12 5.01 -21.74
CA GLY A 159 6.01 6.36 -21.18
C GLY A 159 4.74 6.60 -20.37
N THR A 160 3.98 5.54 -20.05
CA THR A 160 2.83 5.63 -19.14
C THR A 160 3.30 5.47 -17.70
N ILE A 161 2.90 6.38 -16.81
CA ILE A 161 3.11 6.27 -15.37
C ILE A 161 1.78 5.92 -14.69
N THR A 162 1.78 4.92 -13.83
CA THR A 162 0.63 4.55 -13.02
C THR A 162 0.96 4.73 -11.54
N PHE A 163 0.19 5.57 -10.84
CA PHE A 163 0.29 5.78 -9.40
C PHE A 163 -0.75 4.94 -8.64
N ASN A 164 -0.39 4.46 -7.45
CA ASN A 164 -1.31 3.74 -6.58
C ASN A 164 -2.28 4.71 -5.91
N LEU A 165 -3.58 4.38 -5.93
CA LEU A 165 -4.61 5.17 -5.24
C LEU A 165 -4.30 5.36 -3.75
N ASN A 166 -3.70 4.35 -3.10
CA ASN A 166 -3.32 4.41 -1.69
C ASN A 166 -2.26 5.47 -1.36
N LEU A 167 -1.64 6.12 -2.35
CA LEU A 167 -0.77 7.27 -2.13
C LEU A 167 -1.44 8.43 -1.41
N VAL A 168 -2.74 8.59 -1.56
CA VAL A 168 -3.50 9.60 -0.81
C VAL A 168 -3.38 9.46 0.71
N LYS A 169 -2.99 8.26 1.19
CA LYS A 169 -2.89 7.95 2.61
C LYS A 169 -1.51 8.24 3.21
N VAL A 170 -0.46 8.35 2.38
CA VAL A 170 0.92 8.58 2.86
C VAL A 170 1.22 10.08 2.99
N PRO A 171 2.25 10.50 3.75
CA PRO A 171 2.66 11.90 3.86
C PRO A 171 2.97 12.54 2.50
N LEU A 172 2.73 13.86 2.38
CA LEU A 172 2.93 14.63 1.14
C LEU A 172 4.35 14.50 0.58
N ASN A 173 5.36 14.54 1.42
CA ASN A 173 6.77 14.40 1.01
C ASN A 173 7.07 13.03 0.40
N ILE A 174 6.34 11.98 0.79
CA ILE A 174 6.43 10.65 0.19
C ILE A 174 5.76 10.64 -1.20
N ILE A 175 4.64 11.35 -1.35
CA ILE A 175 3.97 11.49 -2.66
C ILE A 175 4.89 12.27 -3.62
N GLU A 176 5.45 13.37 -3.16
CA GLU A 176 6.41 14.19 -3.93
C GLU A 176 7.62 13.35 -4.39
N TYR A 177 8.24 12.61 -3.47
CA TYR A 177 9.31 11.66 -3.80
C TYR A 177 8.90 10.67 -4.89
N LEU A 178 7.70 10.08 -4.78
CA LEU A 178 7.24 9.09 -5.75
C LEU A 178 6.98 9.69 -7.14
N VAL A 179 6.53 10.93 -7.22
CA VAL A 179 6.41 11.63 -8.52
C VAL A 179 7.79 11.79 -9.16
N ILE A 180 8.79 12.27 -8.42
CA ILE A 180 10.17 12.40 -8.90
C ILE A 180 10.73 11.02 -9.31
N HIS A 181 10.46 10.00 -8.48
CA HIS A 181 10.91 8.62 -8.70
C HIS A 181 10.39 8.04 -10.02
N GLU A 182 9.08 8.15 -10.26
CA GLU A 182 8.47 7.60 -11.48
C GLU A 182 8.83 8.42 -12.73
N LEU A 183 8.94 9.75 -12.62
CA LEU A 183 9.44 10.57 -13.70
C LEU A 183 10.90 10.26 -14.05
N GLY A 184 11.76 10.03 -13.04
CA GLY A 184 13.13 9.61 -13.23
C GLY A 184 13.30 8.36 -14.08
N HIS A 185 12.32 7.43 -14.02
CA HIS A 185 12.31 6.22 -14.83
C HIS A 185 12.03 6.47 -16.33
N LEU A 186 11.54 7.63 -16.72
CA LEU A 186 11.45 7.99 -18.14
C LEU A 186 12.82 8.14 -18.77
N LYS A 187 13.83 8.52 -17.98
CA LYS A 187 15.23 8.72 -18.43
C LYS A 187 16.11 7.50 -18.07
N HIS A 188 15.96 6.96 -16.88
CA HIS A 188 16.75 5.85 -16.36
C HIS A 188 15.81 4.70 -15.96
N PRO A 189 15.64 3.65 -16.79
CA PRO A 189 14.63 2.62 -16.56
C PRO A 189 14.92 1.69 -15.37
N ASN A 190 16.13 1.70 -14.84
CA ASN A 190 16.56 0.90 -13.70
C ASN A 190 17.10 1.77 -12.56
N HIS A 191 17.21 1.22 -11.36
CA HIS A 191 17.74 1.91 -10.17
C HIS A 191 19.28 1.85 -10.11
N SER A 192 19.96 2.20 -11.21
CA SER A 192 21.43 2.29 -11.28
C SER A 192 21.97 3.43 -10.41
N LYS A 193 23.31 3.57 -10.34
CA LYS A 193 23.96 4.68 -9.64
C LYS A 193 23.55 6.03 -10.26
N GLU A 194 23.56 6.10 -11.58
CA GLU A 194 23.19 7.29 -12.37
C GLU A 194 21.73 7.71 -12.12
N TYR A 195 20.81 6.73 -11.97
CA TYR A 195 19.43 7.02 -11.59
C TYR A 195 19.34 7.71 -10.22
N TRP A 196 20.05 7.17 -9.21
CA TRP A 196 20.02 7.76 -7.86
C TRP A 196 20.67 9.12 -7.78
N GLU A 197 21.75 9.34 -8.52
CA GLU A 197 22.40 10.63 -8.67
C GLU A 197 21.45 11.61 -9.34
N TYR A 198 20.81 11.22 -10.45
CA TYR A 198 19.87 12.04 -11.20
C TYR A 198 18.69 12.50 -10.34
N ILE A 199 17.95 11.60 -9.69
CA ILE A 199 16.82 12.03 -8.85
C ILE A 199 17.27 12.78 -7.60
N GLY A 200 18.50 12.55 -7.12
CA GLY A 200 19.10 13.27 -6.00
C GLY A 200 19.32 14.76 -6.27
N THR A 201 19.30 15.20 -7.55
CA THR A 201 19.36 16.63 -7.89
C THR A 201 18.03 17.35 -7.66
N TYR A 202 16.91 16.61 -7.54
CA TYR A 202 15.56 17.16 -7.38
C TYR A 202 14.97 16.94 -5.99
N ILE A 203 15.50 15.97 -5.25
CA ILE A 203 15.07 15.68 -3.88
C ILE A 203 16.25 15.16 -3.04
N GLU A 204 16.44 15.77 -1.88
CA GLU A 204 17.51 15.40 -0.97
C GLU A 204 17.28 13.96 -0.41
N ASN A 205 18.36 13.18 -0.38
CA ASN A 205 18.39 11.84 0.22
C ASN A 205 17.24 10.89 -0.24
N PRO A 206 17.06 10.63 -1.54
CA PRO A 206 15.92 9.85 -2.07
C PRO A 206 15.84 8.43 -1.52
N LYS A 207 16.96 7.84 -1.09
CA LYS A 207 16.99 6.50 -0.48
C LYS A 207 16.29 6.44 0.88
N SER A 208 16.21 7.56 1.61
CA SER A 208 15.50 7.62 2.89
C SER A 208 13.99 7.45 2.72
N TYR A 209 13.40 8.05 1.68
CA TYR A 209 11.99 7.89 1.34
C TYR A 209 11.65 6.46 0.92
N ARG A 210 12.53 5.82 0.13
CA ARG A 210 12.40 4.39 -0.20
C ARG A 210 12.45 3.50 1.03
N LYS A 211 13.36 3.79 1.96
CA LYS A 211 13.45 3.09 3.25
C LYS A 211 12.16 3.27 4.05
N TRP A 212 11.66 4.50 4.15
CA TRP A 212 10.43 4.82 4.84
C TRP A 212 9.23 4.02 4.29
N LEU A 213 9.05 3.99 2.96
CA LEU A 213 8.00 3.20 2.31
C LEU A 213 8.08 1.71 2.61
N ARG A 214 9.29 1.16 2.64
CA ARG A 214 9.51 -0.25 3.00
C ARG A 214 9.11 -0.53 4.44
N GLU A 215 9.38 0.39 5.35
CA GLU A 215 9.18 0.24 6.79
C GLU A 215 7.76 0.58 7.22
N ASN A 216 7.09 1.52 6.55
CA ASN A 216 5.81 2.06 6.94
C ASN A 216 4.68 1.80 5.95
N GLY A 217 4.99 1.57 4.67
CA GLY A 217 4.00 1.49 3.59
C GLY A 217 2.89 0.47 3.83
N TYR A 218 3.17 -0.62 4.55
CA TYR A 218 2.18 -1.65 4.90
C TYR A 218 0.97 -1.12 5.69
N LYS A 219 1.08 0.04 6.35
CA LYS A 219 -0.01 0.67 7.12
C LYS A 219 -1.11 1.24 6.22
N PHE A 220 -0.78 1.53 4.96
CA PHE A 220 -1.58 2.33 4.04
C PHE A 220 -2.18 1.52 2.88
N ILE A 221 -1.85 0.23 2.78
CA ILE A 221 -2.31 -0.67 1.69
C ILE A 221 -3.56 -1.43 2.09
#